data_5386eee46cf5d976fb199e66c5f90759
#
_entry.id   5386eee46cf5d976fb199e66c5f90759
#
_cell.length_a   1.000
_cell.length_b   1.000
_cell.length_c   1.000
_cell.angle_alpha   90.00
_cell.angle_beta   90.00
_cell.angle_gamma   90.00
#
_symmetry.space_group_name_H-M   'P 1'
#
loop_
_entity.id
_entity.type
_entity.pdbx_description
1 polymer ?
#
loop_
_entity_poly.entity_id
_entity_poly.type
_entity_poly.pdbx_seq_one_letter_code
_entity_poly.pdbx_strand_id
1 'polypeptide(L)'
;SQAVSGEYAKFYQSFDSSFLDIFPQFIEQVNALLQPESRFAPRPDASLTTELRILAAIRLGITDSGHIASLLNCASATVYTYRTKLRNAALVRDNFEQQVSRIGL
;
A
#
# COMPACT_ATOMS: atom_id res chain seq x y z
N SER A 1 16.47 -7.90 15.19
CA SER A 1 17.85 -8.07 14.79
C SER A 1 18.04 -7.70 13.32
N GLN A 2 19.29 -7.50 12.93
CA GLN A 2 19.61 -7.16 11.54
C GLN A 2 19.25 -8.30 10.58
N ALA A 3 19.41 -9.55 10.99
CA ALA A 3 19.06 -10.72 10.17
C ALA A 3 17.55 -10.72 9.85
N VAL A 4 16.69 -10.47 10.85
CA VAL A 4 15.24 -10.36 10.66
C VAL A 4 14.92 -9.19 9.76
N SER A 5 15.53 -8.02 10.01
CA SER A 5 15.33 -6.83 9.16
C SER A 5 15.76 -7.10 7.73
N GLY A 6 16.87 -7.82 7.51
CA GLY A 6 17.32 -8.19 6.17
C GLY A 6 16.38 -9.11 5.45
N GLU A 7 15.78 -10.08 6.15
CA GLU A 7 14.79 -10.99 5.60
C GLU A 7 13.54 -10.24 5.16
N TYR A 8 13.03 -9.34 6.01
CA TYR A 8 11.88 -8.53 5.63
C TYR A 8 12.19 -7.53 4.53
N ALA A 9 13.40 -6.98 4.49
CA ALA A 9 13.82 -6.12 3.39
C ALA A 9 13.77 -6.86 2.05
N LYS A 10 14.21 -8.11 2.00
CA LYS A 10 14.12 -8.96 0.81
C LYS A 10 12.67 -9.26 0.46
N PHE A 11 11.84 -9.55 1.46
CA PHE A 11 10.42 -9.77 1.23
C PHE A 11 9.75 -8.53 0.63
N TYR A 12 10.01 -7.35 1.19
CA TYR A 12 9.44 -6.11 0.66
C TYR A 12 9.90 -5.85 -0.77
N GLN A 13 11.16 -6.06 -1.06
CA GLN A 13 11.70 -5.88 -2.41
C GLN A 13 11.01 -6.82 -3.39
N SER A 14 10.87 -8.08 -3.04
CA SER A 14 10.21 -9.08 -3.86
C SER A 14 8.72 -8.79 -4.02
N PHE A 15 8.05 -8.43 -2.93
CA PHE A 15 6.64 -8.05 -2.95
C PHE A 15 6.41 -6.85 -3.86
N ASP A 16 7.18 -5.76 -3.66
CA ASP A 16 7.03 -4.53 -4.43
C ASP A 16 7.25 -4.78 -5.92
N SER A 17 8.31 -5.48 -6.26
CA SER A 17 8.65 -5.80 -7.64
C SER A 17 7.57 -6.65 -8.31
N SER A 18 7.16 -7.72 -7.65
CA SER A 18 6.14 -8.63 -8.20
C SER A 18 4.79 -7.92 -8.34
N PHE A 19 4.42 -7.13 -7.36
CA PHE A 19 3.15 -6.40 -7.40
C PHE A 19 3.13 -5.39 -8.54
N LEU A 20 4.20 -4.60 -8.69
CA LEU A 20 4.28 -3.58 -9.75
C LEU A 20 4.45 -4.20 -11.14
N ASP A 21 4.95 -5.42 -11.25
CA ASP A 21 4.94 -6.15 -12.52
C ASP A 21 3.50 -6.46 -12.97
N ILE A 22 2.63 -6.79 -12.01
CA ILE A 22 1.22 -7.08 -12.31
C ILE A 22 0.40 -5.80 -12.49
N PHE A 23 0.68 -4.80 -11.67
CA PHE A 23 -0.03 -3.52 -11.65
C PHE A 23 0.94 -2.35 -11.87
N PRO A 24 1.49 -2.17 -13.10
CA PRO A 24 2.55 -1.19 -13.32
C PRO A 24 2.14 0.26 -13.12
N GLN A 25 0.85 0.57 -13.21
CA GLN A 25 0.33 1.93 -13.02
C GLN A 25 -0.33 2.14 -11.67
N PHE A 26 -0.07 1.24 -10.70
CA PHE A 26 -0.77 1.27 -9.42
C PHE A 26 -0.60 2.60 -8.68
N ILE A 27 0.64 3.09 -8.58
CA ILE A 27 0.92 4.35 -7.87
C ILE A 27 0.21 5.52 -8.54
N GLU A 28 0.25 5.60 -9.86
CA GLU A 28 -0.45 6.64 -10.61
C GLU A 28 -1.96 6.58 -10.38
N GLN A 29 -2.53 5.38 -10.38
CA GLN A 29 -3.96 5.19 -10.19
C GLN A 29 -4.38 5.46 -8.75
N VAL A 30 -3.56 5.13 -7.76
CA VAL A 30 -3.80 5.54 -6.37
C VAL A 30 -3.75 7.06 -6.27
N ASN A 31 -2.74 7.70 -6.85
CA ASN A 31 -2.61 9.16 -6.82
C ASN A 31 -3.81 9.86 -7.42
N ALA A 32 -4.42 9.30 -8.45
CA ALA A 32 -5.63 9.86 -9.04
C ALA A 32 -6.83 9.89 -8.07
N LEU A 33 -6.78 9.07 -7.01
CA LEU A 33 -7.82 9.02 -5.98
C LEU A 33 -7.52 9.92 -4.78
N LEU A 34 -6.34 10.53 -4.72
CA LEU A 34 -5.87 11.34 -3.60
C LEU A 34 -5.87 12.82 -3.93
N GLN A 35 -6.03 13.62 -2.89
CA GLN A 35 -5.83 15.06 -2.99
C GLN A 35 -4.38 15.35 -3.40
N PRO A 36 -4.12 16.41 -4.19
CA PRO A 36 -2.79 16.66 -4.76
C PRO A 36 -1.66 16.69 -3.74
N GLU A 37 -1.89 17.28 -2.57
CA GLU A 37 -0.89 17.40 -1.50
C GLU A 37 -0.57 16.07 -0.82
N SER A 38 -1.37 15.05 -1.06
CA SER A 38 -1.21 13.74 -0.41
C SER A 38 -0.66 12.67 -1.36
N ARG A 39 -0.35 13.03 -2.59
CA ARG A 39 0.12 12.09 -3.60
C ARG A 39 1.53 11.60 -3.33
N PHE A 40 1.79 10.37 -3.74
CA PHE A 40 3.09 9.72 -3.60
C PHE A 40 3.98 10.05 -4.77
N ALA A 41 5.22 10.44 -4.47
CA ALA A 41 6.25 10.60 -5.50
C ALA A 41 6.85 9.22 -5.83
N PRO A 42 7.19 8.96 -7.11
CA PRO A 42 7.90 7.73 -7.47
C PRO A 42 9.26 7.68 -6.78
N ARG A 43 9.66 6.49 -6.31
CA ARG A 43 10.99 6.26 -5.75
C ARG A 43 11.93 5.73 -6.83
N PRO A 44 13.22 6.13 -6.83
CA PRO A 44 14.16 5.68 -7.86
C PRO A 44 14.34 4.18 -7.94
N ASP A 45 14.24 3.48 -6.80
CA ASP A 45 14.40 2.03 -6.71
C ASP A 45 13.09 1.24 -6.93
N ALA A 46 12.02 1.93 -7.31
CA ALA A 46 10.69 1.34 -7.51
C ALA A 46 10.13 0.66 -6.26
N SER A 47 10.59 1.06 -5.05
CA SER A 47 10.05 0.52 -3.81
C SER A 47 8.71 1.19 -3.45
N LEU A 48 7.86 0.44 -2.76
CA LEU A 48 6.62 0.96 -2.19
C LEU A 48 6.87 1.46 -0.77
N THR A 49 6.08 2.44 -0.34
CA THR A 49 6.01 2.81 1.07
C THR A 49 5.15 1.80 1.83
N THR A 50 5.18 1.83 3.15
CA THR A 50 4.26 1.02 3.97
C THR A 50 2.82 1.33 3.62
N GLU A 51 2.47 2.59 3.43
CA GLU A 51 1.12 3.01 3.03
C GLU A 51 0.70 2.36 1.71
N LEU A 52 1.56 2.41 0.71
CA LEU A 52 1.27 1.80 -0.59
C LEU A 52 1.22 0.28 -0.52
N ARG A 53 2.02 -0.36 0.34
CA ARG A 53 1.93 -1.82 0.55
C ARG A 53 0.60 -2.22 1.19
N ILE A 54 0.09 -1.40 2.11
CA ILE A 54 -1.24 -1.62 2.69
C ILE A 54 -2.30 -1.57 1.58
N LEU A 55 -2.24 -0.57 0.71
CA LEU A 55 -3.17 -0.46 -0.41
C LEU A 55 -2.99 -1.60 -1.42
N ALA A 56 -1.76 -2.05 -1.65
CA ALA A 56 -1.50 -3.20 -2.49
C ALA A 56 -2.14 -4.47 -1.91
N ALA A 57 -2.05 -4.68 -0.61
CA ALA A 57 -2.72 -5.79 0.07
C ALA A 57 -4.24 -5.72 -0.15
N ILE A 58 -4.83 -4.55 0.00
CA ILE A 58 -6.26 -4.33 -0.25
C ILE A 58 -6.60 -4.68 -1.71
N ARG A 59 -5.77 -4.25 -2.66
CA ARG A 59 -5.98 -4.61 -4.08
C ARG A 59 -5.97 -6.12 -4.30
N LEU A 60 -5.13 -6.84 -3.56
CA LEU A 60 -5.05 -8.31 -3.65
C LEU A 60 -6.18 -9.02 -2.90
N GLY A 61 -7.09 -8.27 -2.28
CA GLY A 61 -8.23 -8.83 -1.56
C GLY A 61 -7.97 -9.09 -0.07
N ILE A 62 -6.82 -8.68 0.46
CA ILE A 62 -6.50 -8.79 1.88
C ILE A 62 -6.94 -7.50 2.55
N THR A 63 -8.10 -7.53 3.22
CA THR A 63 -8.74 -6.32 3.75
C THR A 63 -8.80 -6.25 5.28
N ASP A 64 -8.55 -7.36 5.96
CA ASP A 64 -8.50 -7.37 7.41
C ASP A 64 -7.19 -6.75 7.90
N SER A 65 -7.27 -5.74 8.77
CA SER A 65 -6.09 -5.01 9.25
C SER A 65 -5.10 -5.91 9.99
N GLY A 66 -5.59 -6.90 10.73
CA GLY A 66 -4.72 -7.87 11.40
C GLY A 66 -3.94 -8.74 10.42
N HIS A 67 -4.59 -9.18 9.34
CA HIS A 67 -3.93 -9.97 8.29
C HIS A 67 -2.91 -9.12 7.52
N ILE A 68 -3.25 -7.87 7.22
CA ILE A 68 -2.31 -6.94 6.58
C ILE A 68 -1.08 -6.72 7.47
N ALA A 69 -1.31 -6.50 8.76
CA ALA A 69 -0.23 -6.30 9.73
C ALA A 69 0.69 -7.52 9.79
N SER A 70 0.12 -8.72 9.81
CA SER A 70 0.91 -9.96 9.79
C SER A 70 1.73 -10.10 8.51
N LEU A 71 1.12 -9.82 7.36
CA LEU A 71 1.80 -9.89 6.06
C LEU A 71 2.99 -8.93 6.01
N LEU A 72 2.80 -7.71 6.48
CA LEU A 72 3.81 -6.64 6.38
C LEU A 72 4.72 -6.54 7.60
N ASN A 73 4.55 -7.42 8.58
CA ASN A 73 5.33 -7.42 9.82
C ASN A 73 5.31 -6.06 10.52
N CYS A 74 4.12 -5.56 10.77
CA CYS A 74 3.91 -4.33 11.52
C CYS A 74 2.75 -4.52 12.50
N ALA A 75 2.51 -3.54 13.36
CA ALA A 75 1.42 -3.58 14.33
C ALA A 75 0.07 -3.30 13.62
N SER A 76 -0.99 -3.95 14.11
CA SER A 76 -2.35 -3.67 13.62
C SER A 76 -2.71 -2.19 13.78
N ALA A 77 -2.29 -1.56 14.88
CA ALA A 77 -2.52 -0.13 15.11
C ALA A 77 -1.90 0.74 14.02
N THR A 78 -0.73 0.35 13.51
CA THR A 78 -0.06 1.05 12.39
C THR A 78 -0.94 0.97 11.13
N VAL A 79 -1.47 -0.20 10.83
CA VAL A 79 -2.36 -0.39 9.67
C VAL A 79 -3.62 0.47 9.81
N TYR A 80 -4.25 0.47 10.98
CA TYR A 80 -5.43 1.30 11.24
C TYR A 80 -5.14 2.78 11.03
N THR A 81 -4.01 3.25 11.57
CA THR A 81 -3.61 4.66 11.46
C THR A 81 -3.41 5.07 10.00
N TYR A 82 -2.70 4.25 9.22
CA TYR A 82 -2.47 4.55 7.81
C TYR A 82 -3.74 4.48 6.98
N ARG A 83 -4.61 3.50 7.23
CA ARG A 83 -5.89 3.40 6.51
C ARG A 83 -6.75 4.63 6.76
N THR A 84 -6.86 5.07 8.00
CA THR A 84 -7.60 6.29 8.35
C THR A 84 -7.01 7.52 7.67
N LYS A 85 -5.70 7.67 7.73
CA LYS A 85 -4.99 8.78 7.08
C LYS A 85 -5.27 8.82 5.58
N LEU A 86 -5.18 7.67 4.91
CA LEU A 86 -5.38 7.58 3.47
C LEU A 86 -6.82 7.88 3.08
N ARG A 87 -7.80 7.36 3.83
CA ARG A 87 -9.19 7.71 3.57
C ARG A 87 -9.43 9.21 3.70
N ASN A 88 -8.85 9.83 4.71
CA ASN A 88 -8.99 11.28 4.93
C ASN A 88 -8.26 12.10 3.86
N ALA A 89 -7.23 11.55 3.22
CA ALA A 89 -6.50 12.18 2.14
C ALA A 89 -7.16 11.97 0.76
N ALA A 90 -8.17 11.12 0.68
CA ALA A 90 -8.83 10.79 -0.58
C ALA A 90 -9.72 11.93 -1.07
N LEU A 91 -9.88 12.02 -2.39
CA LEU A 91 -10.87 12.93 -2.99
C LEU A 91 -12.29 12.56 -2.56
N VAL A 92 -12.60 11.25 -2.48
CA VAL A 92 -13.87 10.75 -1.98
C VAL A 92 -13.58 9.72 -0.89
N ARG A 93 -13.77 10.12 0.35
CA ARG A 93 -13.37 9.33 1.53
C ARG A 93 -14.07 7.98 1.61
N ASP A 94 -15.37 7.96 1.44
CA ASP A 94 -16.18 6.80 1.83
C ASP A 94 -16.05 5.61 0.87
N ASN A 95 -15.59 5.83 -0.36
CA ASN A 95 -15.40 4.74 -1.32
C ASN A 95 -13.93 4.53 -1.72
N PHE A 96 -13.00 5.18 -1.02
CA PHE A 96 -11.59 5.14 -1.39
C PHE A 96 -11.06 3.71 -1.49
N GLU A 97 -11.24 2.90 -0.46
CA GLU A 97 -10.71 1.53 -0.46
C GLU A 97 -11.40 0.65 -1.49
N GLN A 98 -12.68 0.87 -1.75
CA GLN A 98 -13.38 0.17 -2.81
C GLN A 98 -12.78 0.51 -4.18
N GLN A 99 -12.47 1.79 -4.42
CA GLN A 99 -11.83 2.21 -5.66
C GLN A 99 -10.43 1.62 -5.80
N VAL A 100 -9.65 1.57 -4.71
CA VAL A 100 -8.33 0.92 -4.72
C VAL A 100 -8.48 -0.56 -5.09
N SER A 101 -9.47 -1.26 -4.57
CA SER A 101 -9.69 -2.67 -4.84
C SER A 101 -9.98 -2.98 -6.31
N ARG A 102 -10.32 -1.97 -7.10
CA ARG A 102 -10.68 -2.11 -8.52
C ARG A 102 -9.59 -1.61 -9.47
N ILE A 103 -8.46 -1.17 -8.96
CA ILE A 103 -7.38 -0.68 -9.81
C ILE A 103 -6.96 -1.78 -10.79
N GLY A 104 -6.85 -1.43 -12.09
CA GLY A 104 -6.43 -2.36 -13.13
C GLY A 104 -7.54 -3.25 -13.68
N LEU A 105 -8.78 -3.02 -13.28
CA LEU A 105 -9.94 -3.75 -13.81
C LEU A 105 -10.54 -3.05 -15.02
#